data_240210ac9b6f9e5ac7796d512bfa803a
#
_entry.id   240210ac9b6f9e5ac7796d512bfa803a
#
_cell.length_a   1.000
_cell.length_b   1.000
_cell.length_c   1.000
_cell.angle_alpha   90.00
_cell.angle_beta   90.00
_cell.angle_gamma   90.00
#
_symmetry.space_group_name_H-M   'P 1'
#
loop_
_entity.id
_entity.type
_entity.pdbx_description
1 polymer ?
#
loop_
_entity_poly.entity_id
_entity_poly.type
_entity_poly.pdbx_seq_one_letter_code
_entity_poly.pdbx_strand_id
1 'polypeptide(L)'
;MSIKQSLTLAVKSLMGSKMRSFLTMLGIIIGVGAVIIIVGVINGMTQMVMDEFESMGATNIIVSVRGRGGNRSIDIDDMQNLVDENPTLLSGMTPSISISGAVVKSGSENLDTTSVTGVNENYSAIANKKAEYGRDLQYLDCRDRLLNCVVGTYVANSLYGTAENAIGNEIKINGRNFKIVGVMEEQADSTESSEDDAIIIPYTIAQKLSGTFAISAYTFCAANKDVATEAQAAIESYLYKIFNDSDAYNVMNMSSLVDTINDMTSKMSLMGACVAGVSLLVGGIGIMNIMLVSVTERTREIGIRKSLGAAPWDIMSQFVVEAITTSSIGGILGILLGVVGCFALRFVPDLSPVVSIPSVLLSFTGSA
;
A
#
# COMPACT_ATOMS: atom_id res chain seq x y z
N MET A 1 -16.53 45.45 -21.79
CA MET A 1 -17.22 45.15 -20.52
C MET A 1 -16.22 44.76 -19.44
N SER A 2 -16.44 45.15 -18.14
CA SER A 2 -15.53 44.68 -17.09
C SER A 2 -15.84 43.21 -16.78
N ILE A 3 -14.79 42.41 -16.48
CA ILE A 3 -14.90 40.96 -16.16
C ILE A 3 -15.90 40.73 -15.02
N LYS A 4 -15.93 41.64 -14.03
CA LYS A 4 -16.92 41.62 -12.92
C LYS A 4 -18.37 41.66 -13.40
N GLN A 5 -18.69 42.51 -14.39
CA GLN A 5 -20.05 42.62 -14.94
C GLN A 5 -20.46 41.38 -15.71
N SER A 6 -19.52 40.80 -16.49
CA SER A 6 -19.75 39.55 -17.23
C SER A 6 -20.01 38.37 -16.30
N LEU A 7 -19.27 38.26 -15.21
CA LEU A 7 -19.44 37.22 -14.19
C LEU A 7 -20.77 37.31 -13.45
N THR A 8 -21.20 38.56 -13.08
CA THR A 8 -22.49 38.78 -12.44
C THR A 8 -23.68 38.47 -13.37
N LEU A 9 -23.54 38.77 -14.67
CA LEU A 9 -24.52 38.41 -15.68
C LEU A 9 -24.59 36.90 -15.92
N ALA A 10 -23.44 36.21 -15.95
CA ALA A 10 -23.36 34.76 -16.08
C ALA A 10 -24.09 34.06 -14.92
N VAL A 11 -23.82 34.45 -13.67
CA VAL A 11 -24.50 33.89 -12.48
C VAL A 11 -26.01 34.14 -12.54
N LYS A 12 -26.44 35.35 -12.97
CA LYS A 12 -27.86 35.69 -13.09
C LYS A 12 -28.56 34.92 -14.20
N SER A 13 -27.84 34.63 -15.30
CA SER A 13 -28.32 33.77 -16.42
C SER A 13 -28.53 32.33 -15.96
N LEU A 14 -27.58 31.77 -15.19
CA LEU A 14 -27.67 30.44 -14.60
C LEU A 14 -28.89 30.28 -13.67
N MET A 15 -29.20 31.32 -12.91
CA MET A 15 -30.39 31.34 -12.02
C MET A 15 -31.72 31.46 -12.79
N GLY A 16 -31.69 31.94 -14.02
CA GLY A 16 -32.88 32.09 -14.87
C GLY A 16 -33.36 30.77 -15.50
N SER A 17 -32.46 29.79 -15.71
CA SER A 17 -32.78 28.49 -16.32
C SER A 17 -32.25 27.33 -15.49
N LYS A 18 -32.70 27.21 -14.24
CA LYS A 18 -32.18 26.31 -13.20
C LYS A 18 -32.03 24.84 -13.66
N MET A 19 -33.07 24.27 -14.29
CA MET A 19 -33.05 22.87 -14.74
C MET A 19 -32.00 22.63 -15.84
N ARG A 20 -31.88 23.57 -16.79
CA ARG A 20 -30.93 23.46 -17.90
C ARG A 20 -29.49 23.55 -17.38
N SER A 21 -29.22 24.56 -16.55
CA SER A 21 -27.90 24.75 -15.93
C SER A 21 -27.49 23.57 -15.03
N PHE A 22 -28.45 23.02 -14.29
CA PHE A 22 -28.18 21.84 -13.46
C PHE A 22 -27.84 20.60 -14.31
N LEU A 23 -28.62 20.32 -15.37
CA LEU A 23 -28.34 19.16 -16.25
C LEU A 23 -26.96 19.24 -16.93
N THR A 24 -26.54 20.46 -17.35
CA THR A 24 -25.19 20.64 -17.93
C THR A 24 -24.08 20.47 -16.94
N MET A 25 -24.22 21.07 -15.75
CA MET A 25 -23.23 20.92 -14.71
C MET A 25 -23.14 19.48 -14.20
N LEU A 26 -24.24 18.71 -14.26
CA LEU A 26 -24.28 17.33 -13.78
C LEU A 26 -23.23 16.44 -14.44
N GLY A 27 -23.03 16.57 -15.75
CA GLY A 27 -22.00 15.81 -16.48
C GLY A 27 -20.58 16.12 -15.99
N ILE A 28 -20.30 17.40 -15.72
CA ILE A 28 -19.00 17.84 -15.19
C ILE A 28 -18.84 17.40 -13.74
N ILE A 29 -19.90 17.58 -12.92
CA ILE A 29 -19.89 17.18 -11.50
C ILE A 29 -19.60 15.70 -11.36
N ILE A 30 -20.29 14.85 -12.13
CA ILE A 30 -20.07 13.40 -12.11
C ILE A 30 -18.68 13.07 -12.62
N GLY A 31 -18.25 13.67 -13.73
CA GLY A 31 -16.94 13.44 -14.32
C GLY A 31 -15.80 13.76 -13.34
N VAL A 32 -15.78 14.98 -12.81
CA VAL A 32 -14.75 15.41 -11.86
C VAL A 32 -14.82 14.59 -10.56
N GLY A 33 -16.03 14.37 -10.03
CA GLY A 33 -16.21 13.60 -8.80
C GLY A 33 -15.74 12.15 -8.92
N ALA A 34 -16.10 11.49 -10.04
CA ALA A 34 -15.68 10.10 -10.29
C ALA A 34 -14.15 9.97 -10.38
N VAL A 35 -13.47 10.92 -11.04
CA VAL A 35 -12.00 10.93 -11.14
C VAL A 35 -11.35 11.02 -9.77
N ILE A 36 -11.81 11.97 -8.96
CA ILE A 36 -11.24 12.17 -7.61
C ILE A 36 -11.43 10.91 -6.76
N ILE A 37 -12.60 10.28 -6.85
CA ILE A 37 -12.87 9.03 -6.12
C ILE A 37 -11.98 7.89 -6.63
N ILE A 38 -11.92 7.67 -7.94
CA ILE A 38 -11.12 6.58 -8.53
C ILE A 38 -9.64 6.73 -8.18
N VAL A 39 -9.07 7.92 -8.43
CA VAL A 39 -7.66 8.18 -8.14
C VAL A 39 -7.39 8.14 -6.63
N GLY A 40 -8.34 8.64 -5.83
CA GLY A 40 -8.24 8.59 -4.37
C GLY A 40 -8.21 7.16 -3.81
N VAL A 41 -9.04 6.28 -4.35
CA VAL A 41 -9.05 4.85 -3.98
C VAL A 41 -7.75 4.16 -4.41
N ILE A 42 -7.31 4.38 -5.66
CA ILE A 42 -6.06 3.80 -6.16
C ILE A 42 -4.87 4.21 -5.28
N ASN A 43 -4.74 5.51 -4.97
CA ASN A 43 -3.65 6.00 -4.14
C ASN A 43 -3.73 5.45 -2.71
N GLY A 44 -4.93 5.36 -2.15
CA GLY A 44 -5.14 4.81 -0.81
C GLY A 44 -4.76 3.33 -0.71
N MET A 45 -5.20 2.52 -1.67
CA MET A 45 -4.80 1.10 -1.75
C MET A 45 -3.29 0.93 -1.95
N THR A 46 -2.69 1.76 -2.82
CA THR A 46 -1.25 1.73 -3.04
C THR A 46 -0.49 2.07 -1.75
N GLN A 47 -0.95 3.10 -1.02
CA GLN A 47 -0.32 3.49 0.23
C GLN A 47 -0.39 2.37 1.27
N MET A 48 -1.54 1.72 1.44
CA MET A 48 -1.69 0.58 2.36
C MET A 48 -0.72 -0.56 2.03
N VAL A 49 -0.61 -0.90 0.74
CA VAL A 49 0.31 -1.95 0.29
C VAL A 49 1.77 -1.52 0.50
N MET A 50 2.10 -0.25 0.26
CA MET A 50 3.46 0.26 0.48
C MET A 50 3.84 0.28 1.96
N ASP A 51 2.92 0.68 2.84
CA ASP A 51 3.13 0.68 4.29
C ASP A 51 3.40 -0.75 4.80
N GLU A 52 2.66 -1.74 4.29
CA GLU A 52 2.87 -3.16 4.57
C GLU A 52 4.26 -3.64 4.11
N PHE A 53 4.67 -3.28 2.90
CA PHE A 53 6.01 -3.64 2.41
C PHE A 53 7.15 -2.92 3.13
N GLU A 54 6.94 -1.68 3.60
CA GLU A 54 7.93 -0.97 4.41
C GLU A 54 8.11 -1.65 5.77
N SER A 55 7.04 -2.16 6.36
CA SER A 55 7.10 -2.91 7.62
C SER A 55 7.89 -4.22 7.47
N MET A 56 7.78 -4.89 6.31
CA MET A 56 8.52 -6.14 6.01
C MET A 56 10.00 -5.92 5.69
N GLY A 57 10.47 -4.67 5.56
CA GLY A 57 11.84 -4.33 5.17
C GLY A 57 12.01 -4.23 3.65
N ALA A 58 12.07 -2.99 3.13
CA ALA A 58 12.11 -2.70 1.69
C ALA A 58 13.34 -3.23 0.93
N THR A 59 14.39 -3.66 1.65
CA THR A 59 15.62 -4.26 1.10
C THR A 59 15.66 -5.78 1.20
N ASN A 60 14.57 -6.40 1.68
CA ASN A 60 14.53 -7.83 1.90
C ASN A 60 14.34 -8.61 0.59
N ILE A 61 15.06 -9.71 0.49
CA ILE A 61 14.97 -10.69 -0.59
C ILE A 61 14.56 -12.02 0.03
N ILE A 62 13.35 -12.46 -0.28
CA ILE A 62 12.77 -13.69 0.24
C ILE A 62 13.13 -14.84 -0.70
N VAL A 63 13.74 -15.86 -0.16
CA VAL A 63 14.13 -17.09 -0.87
C VAL A 63 13.30 -18.25 -0.34
N SER A 64 12.54 -18.88 -1.23
CA SER A 64 11.81 -20.11 -0.93
C SER A 64 12.42 -21.26 -1.68
N VAL A 65 12.89 -22.27 -0.96
CA VAL A 65 13.51 -23.50 -1.51
C VAL A 65 12.47 -24.60 -1.48
N ARG A 66 12.06 -25.08 -2.65
CA ARG A 66 11.10 -26.19 -2.77
C ARG A 66 11.81 -27.54 -2.80
N GLY A 67 13.08 -27.54 -3.22
CA GLY A 67 13.81 -28.76 -3.47
C GLY A 67 13.22 -29.60 -4.62
N ARG A 68 14.00 -30.43 -5.25
CA ARG A 68 13.49 -31.41 -6.23
C ARG A 68 14.17 -32.72 -6.05
N GLY A 69 13.41 -33.75 -5.73
CA GLY A 69 13.80 -35.18 -5.81
C GLY A 69 15.12 -35.53 -5.16
N GLY A 70 15.13 -35.75 -3.84
CA GLY A 70 16.25 -36.32 -3.10
C GLY A 70 17.33 -35.32 -2.70
N ASN A 71 17.74 -35.33 -1.46
CA ASN A 71 18.97 -34.84 -0.80
C ASN A 71 19.62 -33.50 -1.19
N ARG A 72 18.93 -32.58 -1.85
CA ARG A 72 19.43 -31.23 -2.11
C ARG A 72 18.76 -30.24 -1.18
N SER A 73 19.06 -30.32 0.11
CA SER A 73 18.79 -29.24 1.06
C SER A 73 19.98 -28.30 1.08
N ILE A 74 19.73 -27.02 1.20
CA ILE A 74 20.76 -26.02 1.45
C ILE A 74 20.93 -25.91 2.95
N ASP A 75 22.17 -25.95 3.43
CA ASP A 75 22.47 -25.70 4.83
C ASP A 75 22.50 -24.19 5.11
N ILE A 76 22.25 -23.81 6.35
CA ILE A 76 22.34 -22.42 6.78
C ILE A 76 23.76 -21.87 6.61
N ASP A 77 24.77 -22.72 6.83
CA ASP A 77 26.18 -22.34 6.67
C ASP A 77 26.50 -21.96 5.23
N ASP A 78 25.91 -22.65 4.24
CA ASP A 78 26.05 -22.32 2.82
C ASP A 78 25.44 -20.93 2.52
N MET A 79 24.29 -20.62 3.11
CA MET A 79 23.63 -19.33 2.95
C MET A 79 24.39 -18.20 3.66
N GLN A 80 24.98 -18.48 4.82
CA GLN A 80 25.82 -17.52 5.52
C GLN A 80 27.11 -17.22 4.74
N ASN A 81 27.74 -18.25 4.18
CA ASN A 81 28.93 -18.08 3.33
C ASN A 81 28.62 -17.17 2.11
N LEU A 82 27.44 -17.32 1.51
CA LEU A 82 27.01 -16.43 0.42
C LEU A 82 26.98 -14.97 0.84
N VAL A 83 26.50 -14.67 2.05
CA VAL A 83 26.50 -13.29 2.61
C VAL A 83 27.93 -12.82 2.83
N ASP A 84 28.77 -13.66 3.42
CA ASP A 84 30.17 -13.32 3.76
C ASP A 84 31.05 -13.12 2.51
N GLU A 85 30.74 -13.83 1.43
CA GLU A 85 31.42 -13.67 0.11
C GLU A 85 30.94 -12.41 -0.63
N ASN A 86 29.78 -11.85 -0.31
CA ASN A 86 29.18 -10.70 -1.00
C ASN A 86 28.81 -9.54 -0.05
N PRO A 87 29.73 -9.02 0.77
CA PRO A 87 29.41 -8.03 1.81
C PRO A 87 28.98 -6.66 1.24
N THR A 88 29.24 -6.40 -0.03
CA THR A 88 28.80 -5.17 -0.72
C THR A 88 27.36 -5.26 -1.20
N LEU A 89 26.83 -6.47 -1.40
CA LEU A 89 25.48 -6.72 -1.89
C LEU A 89 24.53 -7.12 -0.76
N LEU A 90 25.00 -7.92 0.21
CA LEU A 90 24.21 -8.53 1.26
C LEU A 90 24.71 -8.07 2.63
N SER A 91 23.81 -7.61 3.50
CA SER A 91 24.12 -7.18 4.87
C SER A 91 23.86 -8.26 5.93
N GLY A 92 23.05 -9.27 5.59
CA GLY A 92 22.72 -10.37 6.49
C GLY A 92 21.66 -11.29 5.93
N MET A 93 21.41 -12.37 6.65
CA MET A 93 20.32 -13.30 6.33
C MET A 93 19.71 -13.90 7.59
N THR A 94 18.48 -14.38 7.50
CA THR A 94 17.81 -15.16 8.53
C THR A 94 17.08 -16.33 7.90
N PRO A 95 17.17 -17.55 8.47
CA PRO A 95 16.28 -18.63 8.11
C PRO A 95 14.89 -18.38 8.67
N SER A 96 13.87 -18.98 8.09
CA SER A 96 12.50 -18.96 8.60
C SER A 96 11.93 -20.38 8.62
N ILE A 97 11.63 -20.89 9.80
CA ILE A 97 11.05 -22.20 10.01
C ILE A 97 9.72 -22.04 10.76
N SER A 98 8.61 -22.08 10.04
CA SER A 98 7.28 -22.02 10.66
C SER A 98 6.91 -23.38 11.24
N ILE A 99 6.40 -23.37 12.47
CA ILE A 99 5.88 -24.57 13.15
C ILE A 99 4.35 -24.54 13.04
N SER A 100 3.85 -25.25 12.03
CA SER A 100 2.39 -25.36 11.83
C SER A 100 1.73 -26.13 12.97
N GLY A 101 0.62 -25.60 13.51
CA GLY A 101 -0.13 -26.25 14.57
C GLY A 101 0.60 -26.33 15.91
N ALA A 102 1.45 -25.34 16.20
CA ALA A 102 2.12 -25.24 17.50
C ALA A 102 1.09 -25.09 18.61
N VAL A 103 1.21 -25.89 19.65
CA VAL A 103 0.37 -25.77 20.85
C VAL A 103 1.12 -24.90 21.86
N VAL A 104 0.59 -23.71 22.08
CA VAL A 104 1.19 -22.72 22.99
C VAL A 104 0.36 -22.65 24.27
N LYS A 105 0.99 -22.80 25.43
CA LYS A 105 0.32 -22.82 26.74
C LYS A 105 1.11 -22.08 27.81
N SER A 106 0.37 -21.42 28.71
CA SER A 106 0.92 -20.91 29.98
C SER A 106 -0.09 -21.19 31.09
N GLY A 107 0.26 -22.06 32.02
CA GLY A 107 -0.64 -22.54 33.08
C GLY A 107 -1.88 -23.26 32.51
N SER A 108 -3.06 -22.68 32.72
CA SER A 108 -4.34 -23.15 32.19
C SER A 108 -4.75 -22.51 30.85
N GLU A 109 -4.09 -21.46 30.44
CA GLU A 109 -4.35 -20.69 29.23
C GLU A 109 -3.74 -21.39 28.01
N ASN A 110 -4.46 -21.38 26.88
CA ASN A 110 -4.06 -22.00 25.61
C ASN A 110 -4.23 -20.97 24.49
N LEU A 111 -3.23 -20.81 23.65
CA LEU A 111 -3.26 -19.97 22.45
C LEU A 111 -3.16 -20.89 21.23
N ASP A 112 -4.23 -20.98 20.46
CA ASP A 112 -4.32 -21.92 19.33
C ASP A 112 -3.97 -21.26 17.98
N THR A 113 -3.98 -19.93 17.91
CA THR A 113 -3.75 -19.13 16.69
C THR A 113 -2.32 -18.65 16.56
N THR A 114 -1.56 -18.68 17.65
CA THR A 114 -0.22 -18.10 17.73
C THR A 114 0.76 -18.74 16.74
N SER A 115 1.37 -17.90 15.92
CA SER A 115 2.42 -18.31 14.99
C SER A 115 3.73 -18.52 15.72
N VAL A 116 4.40 -19.66 15.48
CA VAL A 116 5.72 -19.94 16.07
C VAL A 116 6.74 -20.09 14.93
N THR A 117 7.75 -19.20 14.92
CA THR A 117 8.76 -19.17 13.86
C THR A 117 10.17 -19.28 14.43
N GLY A 118 10.96 -20.18 13.85
CA GLY A 118 12.37 -20.36 14.15
C GLY A 118 13.25 -19.49 13.25
N VAL A 119 14.10 -18.68 13.88
CA VAL A 119 14.96 -17.69 13.20
C VAL A 119 16.34 -17.63 13.83
N ASN A 120 17.24 -16.84 13.25
CA ASN A 120 18.54 -16.51 13.86
C ASN A 120 18.53 -15.12 14.51
N GLU A 121 19.70 -14.70 15.05
CA GLU A 121 19.90 -13.42 15.71
C GLU A 121 19.72 -12.18 14.81
N ASN A 122 19.84 -12.35 13.49
CA ASN A 122 19.70 -11.25 12.54
C ASN A 122 18.23 -10.90 12.23
N TYR A 123 17.28 -11.73 12.70
CA TYR A 123 15.87 -11.58 12.39
C TYR A 123 15.31 -10.20 12.76
N SER A 124 15.61 -9.73 13.97
CA SER A 124 15.06 -8.45 14.47
C SER A 124 15.49 -7.26 13.61
N ALA A 125 16.73 -7.29 13.10
CA ALA A 125 17.25 -6.27 12.21
C ALA A 125 16.66 -6.38 10.79
N ILE A 126 16.52 -7.62 10.26
CA ILE A 126 16.04 -7.89 8.91
C ILE A 126 14.53 -7.66 8.80
N ALA A 127 13.76 -8.11 9.78
CA ALA A 127 12.31 -7.95 9.82
C ALA A 127 11.86 -6.60 10.39
N ASN A 128 12.79 -5.75 10.83
CA ASN A 128 12.52 -4.50 11.53
C ASN A 128 11.59 -4.66 12.76
N LYS A 129 11.68 -5.80 13.45
CA LYS A 129 10.89 -6.18 14.62
C LYS A 129 11.81 -6.37 15.83
N LYS A 130 12.09 -5.27 16.51
CA LYS A 130 12.98 -5.28 17.68
C LYS A 130 12.20 -5.60 18.97
N ALA A 131 12.90 -6.12 19.96
CA ALA A 131 12.35 -6.25 21.31
C ALA A 131 12.25 -4.86 21.95
N GLU A 132 11.03 -4.47 22.34
CA GLU A 132 10.78 -3.26 23.14
C GLU A 132 11.17 -3.50 24.61
N TYR A 133 10.84 -4.67 25.11
CA TYR A 133 11.19 -5.08 26.47
C TYR A 133 12.11 -6.30 26.43
N GLY A 134 13.15 -6.28 27.27
CA GLY A 134 14.10 -7.37 27.36
C GLY A 134 15.18 -7.34 26.28
N ARG A 135 15.36 -8.42 25.54
CA ARG A 135 16.34 -8.54 24.47
C ARG A 135 15.86 -9.44 23.32
N ASP A 136 16.41 -9.21 22.15
CA ASP A 136 16.26 -10.09 21.00
C ASP A 136 17.01 -11.43 21.19
N LEU A 137 16.78 -12.40 20.30
CA LEU A 137 17.58 -13.60 20.22
C LEU A 137 19.03 -13.22 19.91
N GLN A 138 19.94 -13.94 20.52
CA GLN A 138 21.39 -13.78 20.31
C GLN A 138 21.97 -15.01 19.62
N TYR A 139 23.13 -14.85 19.00
CA TYR A 139 23.88 -15.95 18.39
C TYR A 139 24.04 -17.16 19.32
N LEU A 140 24.28 -16.91 20.62
CA LEU A 140 24.42 -17.98 21.63
C LEU A 140 23.13 -18.77 21.81
N ASP A 141 21.96 -18.14 21.70
CA ASP A 141 20.68 -18.85 21.81
C ASP A 141 20.52 -19.87 20.68
N CYS A 142 20.95 -19.53 19.47
CA CYS A 142 20.92 -20.41 18.31
C CYS A 142 22.00 -21.50 18.38
N ARG A 143 23.26 -21.13 18.69
CA ARG A 143 24.39 -22.02 18.72
C ARG A 143 24.27 -23.07 19.81
N ASP A 144 23.95 -22.65 21.01
CA ASP A 144 23.89 -23.50 22.20
C ASP A 144 22.50 -24.14 22.38
N ARG A 145 21.58 -23.87 21.45
CA ARG A 145 20.21 -24.42 21.43
C ARG A 145 19.45 -24.14 22.71
N LEU A 146 19.52 -22.90 23.17
CA LEU A 146 18.84 -22.48 24.39
C LEU A 146 17.33 -22.39 24.14
N LEU A 147 16.53 -22.81 25.11
CA LEU A 147 15.07 -22.72 25.08
C LEU A 147 14.63 -21.30 25.50
N ASN A 148 15.10 -20.32 24.74
CA ASN A 148 14.68 -18.91 24.88
C ASN A 148 13.73 -18.54 23.76
N CYS A 149 12.78 -17.63 24.04
CA CYS A 149 11.87 -17.10 23.03
C CYS A 149 11.67 -15.60 23.21
N VAL A 150 11.31 -14.95 22.10
CA VAL A 150 10.79 -13.58 22.08
C VAL A 150 9.34 -13.67 21.65
N VAL A 151 8.44 -12.97 22.34
CA VAL A 151 6.99 -13.05 22.10
C VAL A 151 6.45 -11.71 21.61
N GLY A 152 5.37 -11.74 20.87
CA GLY A 152 4.65 -10.52 20.47
C GLY A 152 3.80 -9.97 21.61
N THR A 153 3.35 -8.73 21.46
CA THR A 153 2.59 -8.03 22.50
C THR A 153 1.27 -8.71 22.81
N TYR A 154 0.57 -9.29 21.83
CA TYR A 154 -0.66 -10.04 22.05
C TYR A 154 -0.43 -11.23 22.99
N VAL A 155 0.60 -12.04 22.71
CA VAL A 155 0.94 -13.21 23.52
C VAL A 155 1.31 -12.81 24.95
N ALA A 156 2.13 -11.76 25.09
CA ALA A 156 2.54 -11.25 26.39
C ALA A 156 1.36 -10.73 27.23
N ASN A 157 0.49 -9.93 26.62
CA ASN A 157 -0.67 -9.35 27.28
C ASN A 157 -1.71 -10.40 27.63
N SER A 158 -1.99 -11.35 26.75
CA SER A 158 -2.98 -12.41 26.96
C SER A 158 -2.59 -13.37 28.09
N LEU A 159 -1.30 -13.73 28.18
CA LEU A 159 -0.85 -14.72 29.16
C LEU A 159 -0.37 -14.13 30.49
N TYR A 160 0.15 -12.89 30.49
CA TYR A 160 0.80 -12.30 31.66
C TYR A 160 0.24 -10.91 32.04
N GLY A 161 -0.74 -10.42 31.29
CA GLY A 161 -1.43 -9.15 31.53
C GLY A 161 -0.68 -7.91 31.04
N THR A 162 0.66 -7.92 31.06
CA THR A 162 1.50 -6.83 30.50
C THR A 162 2.76 -7.39 29.87
N ALA A 163 3.32 -6.67 28.91
CA ALA A 163 4.57 -7.04 28.24
C ALA A 163 5.76 -7.15 29.22
N GLU A 164 5.86 -6.23 30.17
CA GLU A 164 6.93 -6.24 31.19
C GLU A 164 6.88 -7.48 32.07
N ASN A 165 5.68 -7.90 32.47
CA ASN A 165 5.48 -9.07 33.34
C ASN A 165 5.79 -10.39 32.63
N ALA A 166 5.76 -10.43 31.29
CA ALA A 166 6.06 -11.62 30.53
C ALA A 166 7.55 -12.01 30.60
N ILE A 167 8.45 -11.04 30.76
CA ILE A 167 9.90 -11.29 30.75
C ILE A 167 10.32 -12.16 31.92
N GLY A 168 11.12 -13.17 31.63
CA GLY A 168 11.65 -14.11 32.61
C GLY A 168 10.72 -15.24 32.98
N ASN A 169 9.44 -15.18 32.62
CA ASN A 169 8.49 -16.26 32.78
C ASN A 169 8.67 -17.35 31.69
N GLU A 170 8.05 -18.50 31.90
CA GLU A 170 8.14 -19.65 31.02
C GLU A 170 6.84 -19.86 30.25
N ILE A 171 6.94 -20.10 28.95
CA ILE A 171 5.84 -20.48 28.07
C ILE A 171 6.11 -21.87 27.50
N LYS A 172 5.08 -22.69 27.39
CA LYS A 172 5.17 -24.06 26.89
C LYS A 172 4.78 -24.13 25.42
N ILE A 173 5.74 -24.55 24.56
CA ILE A 173 5.53 -24.72 23.12
C ILE A 173 5.74 -26.19 22.78
N ASN A 174 4.72 -26.85 22.24
CA ASN A 174 4.74 -28.28 21.91
C ASN A 174 5.31 -29.15 23.06
N GLY A 175 4.95 -28.84 24.30
CA GLY A 175 5.35 -29.62 25.49
C GLY A 175 6.70 -29.24 26.06
N ARG A 176 7.47 -28.29 25.50
CA ARG A 176 8.77 -27.81 26.03
C ARG A 176 8.62 -26.42 26.62
N ASN A 177 9.26 -26.17 27.77
CA ASN A 177 9.26 -24.88 28.40
C ASN A 177 10.33 -23.97 27.76
N PHE A 178 9.92 -22.78 27.34
CA PHE A 178 10.77 -21.73 26.83
C PHE A 178 10.74 -20.55 27.78
N LYS A 179 11.90 -19.96 28.03
CA LYS A 179 12.01 -18.73 28.81
C LYS A 179 11.80 -17.53 27.90
N ILE A 180 10.90 -16.64 28.27
CA ILE A 180 10.67 -15.37 27.56
C ILE A 180 11.82 -14.42 27.90
N VAL A 181 12.61 -14.04 26.90
CA VAL A 181 13.78 -13.15 27.03
C VAL A 181 13.51 -11.76 26.50
N GLY A 182 12.45 -11.59 25.71
CA GLY A 182 12.01 -10.30 25.17
C GLY A 182 10.57 -10.31 24.71
N VAL A 183 10.01 -9.11 24.58
CA VAL A 183 8.70 -8.85 23.98
C VAL A 183 8.92 -7.89 22.82
N MET A 184 8.41 -8.24 21.62
CA MET A 184 8.55 -7.41 20.42
C MET A 184 7.75 -6.12 20.55
N GLU A 185 8.18 -5.10 19.82
CA GLU A 185 7.42 -3.86 19.61
C GLU A 185 6.08 -4.17 18.95
N GLU A 186 5.02 -3.47 19.36
CA GLU A 186 3.68 -3.62 18.80
C GLU A 186 3.67 -3.24 17.33
N GLN A 187 3.15 -4.15 16.47
CA GLN A 187 3.07 -3.97 15.03
C GLN A 187 1.64 -3.70 14.55
N ALA A 188 0.64 -4.33 15.17
CA ALA A 188 -0.75 -4.30 14.72
C ALA A 188 -1.72 -4.50 15.89
N ASP A 189 -2.31 -3.47 16.43
CA ASP A 189 -3.42 -3.45 17.43
C ASP A 189 -3.45 -4.58 18.50
N SER A 190 -2.41 -5.38 18.63
CA SER A 190 -2.20 -6.45 19.61
C SER A 190 -3.43 -7.39 19.75
N THR A 191 -3.94 -7.89 18.60
CA THR A 191 -5.12 -8.74 18.53
C THR A 191 -4.77 -10.18 18.17
N GLU A 192 -5.71 -11.11 18.38
CA GLU A 192 -5.60 -12.51 17.98
C GLU A 192 -5.42 -12.65 16.47
N SER A 193 -4.51 -13.53 16.06
CA SER A 193 -4.12 -13.75 14.65
C SER A 193 -3.50 -12.54 13.94
N SER A 194 -3.13 -11.47 14.68
CA SER A 194 -2.35 -10.35 14.14
C SER A 194 -0.87 -10.69 14.07
N GLU A 195 -0.05 -9.75 13.56
CA GLU A 195 1.41 -9.87 13.59
C GLU A 195 1.99 -9.92 15.01
N ASP A 196 1.24 -9.41 15.99
CA ASP A 196 1.57 -9.44 17.41
C ASP A 196 1.26 -10.78 18.08
N ASP A 197 0.51 -11.67 17.41
CA ASP A 197 0.24 -13.04 17.84
C ASP A 197 1.33 -14.00 17.32
N ALA A 198 2.57 -13.72 17.70
CA ALA A 198 3.74 -14.45 17.22
C ALA A 198 4.73 -14.77 18.35
N ILE A 199 5.44 -15.88 18.18
CA ILE A 199 6.55 -16.29 19.02
C ILE A 199 7.75 -16.62 18.15
N ILE A 200 8.88 -16.04 18.49
CA ILE A 200 10.15 -16.24 17.80
C ILE A 200 11.06 -17.12 18.67
N ILE A 201 11.57 -18.19 18.11
CA ILE A 201 12.48 -19.13 18.79
C ILE A 201 13.76 -19.36 17.94
N PRO A 202 14.85 -19.86 18.52
CA PRO A 202 16.03 -20.24 17.75
C PRO A 202 15.70 -21.29 16.68
N TYR A 203 16.16 -21.06 15.43
CA TYR A 203 15.91 -21.97 14.32
C TYR A 203 16.37 -23.40 14.60
N THR A 204 17.48 -23.58 15.36
CA THR A 204 18.01 -24.87 15.75
C THR A 204 17.07 -25.69 16.63
N ILE A 205 16.21 -25.00 17.40
CA ILE A 205 15.15 -25.64 18.19
C ILE A 205 13.92 -25.87 17.31
N ALA A 206 13.58 -24.92 16.45
CA ALA A 206 12.45 -25.06 15.53
C ALA A 206 12.63 -26.28 14.61
N GLN A 207 13.81 -26.53 14.08
CA GLN A 207 14.13 -27.76 13.32
C GLN A 207 13.81 -29.05 14.10
N LYS A 208 14.14 -29.07 15.41
CA LYS A 208 13.84 -30.24 16.27
C LYS A 208 12.36 -30.38 16.56
N LEU A 209 11.62 -29.28 16.69
CA LEU A 209 10.20 -29.29 16.97
C LEU A 209 9.36 -29.64 15.75
N SER A 210 9.76 -29.16 14.57
CA SER A 210 9.09 -29.48 13.31
C SER A 210 9.41 -30.89 12.78
N GLY A 211 10.49 -31.51 13.28
CA GLY A 211 11.01 -32.78 12.75
C GLY A 211 11.61 -32.68 11.35
N THR A 212 11.78 -31.45 10.83
CA THR A 212 12.32 -31.19 9.49
C THR A 212 13.66 -30.46 9.62
N PHE A 213 14.72 -31.10 9.14
CA PHE A 213 16.05 -30.49 9.15
C PHE A 213 16.27 -29.52 7.97
N ALA A 214 15.52 -29.71 6.89
CA ALA A 214 15.60 -28.83 5.73
C ALA A 214 14.93 -27.49 6.00
N ILE A 215 15.66 -26.41 5.76
CA ILE A 215 15.13 -25.05 5.82
C ILE A 215 14.60 -24.70 4.43
N SER A 216 13.32 -24.36 4.36
CA SER A 216 12.64 -24.07 3.09
C SER A 216 12.51 -22.57 2.79
N ALA A 217 12.81 -21.72 3.75
CA ALA A 217 12.69 -20.28 3.56
C ALA A 217 13.85 -19.54 4.22
N TYR A 218 14.39 -18.56 3.49
CA TYR A 218 15.43 -17.65 3.96
C TYR A 218 15.04 -16.22 3.59
N THR A 219 15.34 -15.26 4.44
CA THR A 219 15.24 -13.84 4.10
C THR A 219 16.63 -13.25 4.14
N PHE A 220 17.08 -12.71 3.02
CA PHE A 220 18.31 -11.96 2.91
C PHE A 220 17.99 -10.47 2.96
N CYS A 221 18.92 -9.67 3.48
CA CYS A 221 18.83 -8.23 3.45
C CYS A 221 19.90 -7.70 2.50
N ALA A 222 19.50 -6.96 1.46
CA ALA A 222 20.45 -6.26 0.61
C ALA A 222 21.09 -5.09 1.37
N ALA A 223 22.33 -4.73 1.04
CA ALA A 223 23.06 -3.65 1.67
C ALA A 223 22.35 -2.29 1.51
N ASN A 224 21.68 -2.08 0.38
CA ASN A 224 20.82 -0.92 0.10
C ASN A 224 19.84 -1.26 -1.04
N LYS A 225 18.87 -0.36 -1.32
CA LYS A 225 17.87 -0.54 -2.38
C LYS A 225 18.48 -0.64 -3.78
N ASP A 226 19.55 0.11 -4.04
CA ASP A 226 20.14 0.21 -5.38
C ASP A 226 20.82 -1.09 -5.82
N VAL A 227 21.36 -1.86 -4.88
CA VAL A 227 22.00 -3.15 -5.14
C VAL A 227 21.08 -4.35 -4.96
N ALA A 228 19.83 -4.16 -4.59
CA ALA A 228 18.89 -5.26 -4.30
C ALA A 228 18.67 -6.19 -5.51
N THR A 229 18.64 -5.65 -6.73
CA THR A 229 18.52 -6.45 -7.96
C THR A 229 19.81 -7.25 -8.25
N GLU A 230 20.98 -6.67 -7.98
CA GLU A 230 22.26 -7.38 -8.13
C GLU A 230 22.42 -8.46 -7.06
N ALA A 231 22.00 -8.17 -5.83
CA ALA A 231 21.95 -9.14 -4.75
C ALA A 231 21.03 -10.32 -5.07
N GLN A 232 19.85 -10.08 -5.63
CA GLN A 232 18.95 -11.12 -6.12
C GLN A 232 19.64 -11.99 -7.16
N ALA A 233 20.28 -11.42 -8.18
CA ALA A 233 20.97 -12.15 -9.22
C ALA A 233 22.12 -13.00 -8.68
N ALA A 234 22.85 -12.52 -7.66
CA ALA A 234 23.90 -13.26 -6.97
C ALA A 234 23.32 -14.48 -6.24
N ILE A 235 22.21 -14.31 -5.51
CA ILE A 235 21.51 -15.41 -4.82
C ILE A 235 21.01 -16.43 -5.85
N GLU A 236 20.32 -16.00 -6.91
CA GLU A 236 19.84 -16.89 -7.97
C GLU A 236 20.96 -17.69 -8.64
N SER A 237 22.08 -17.03 -8.95
CA SER A 237 23.25 -17.68 -9.52
C SER A 237 23.85 -18.75 -8.60
N TYR A 238 23.88 -18.48 -7.29
CA TYR A 238 24.35 -19.41 -6.28
C TYR A 238 23.41 -20.62 -6.16
N LEU A 239 22.11 -20.38 -6.07
CA LEU A 239 21.09 -21.43 -5.98
C LEU A 239 21.07 -22.30 -7.26
N TYR A 240 21.24 -21.67 -8.42
CA TYR A 240 21.32 -22.42 -9.68
C TYR A 240 22.52 -23.34 -9.75
N LYS A 241 23.69 -22.97 -9.22
CA LYS A 241 24.86 -23.85 -9.13
C LYS A 241 24.60 -25.09 -8.28
N ILE A 242 23.77 -24.97 -7.23
CA ILE A 242 23.46 -26.07 -6.31
C ILE A 242 22.37 -26.97 -6.90
N PHE A 243 21.27 -26.38 -7.39
CA PHE A 243 20.09 -27.17 -7.82
C PHE A 243 20.12 -27.55 -9.29
N ASN A 244 20.82 -26.76 -10.12
CA ASN A 244 20.82 -26.87 -11.59
C ASN A 244 19.37 -26.91 -12.17
N ASP A 245 18.44 -26.26 -11.50
CA ASP A 245 17.01 -26.20 -11.85
C ASP A 245 16.41 -24.93 -11.25
N SER A 246 15.85 -24.05 -12.09
CA SER A 246 15.22 -22.81 -11.66
C SER A 246 13.88 -23.03 -10.93
N ASP A 247 13.22 -24.16 -11.12
CA ASP A 247 11.95 -24.48 -10.47
C ASP A 247 12.13 -24.97 -9.02
N ALA A 248 13.37 -25.28 -8.63
CA ALA A 248 13.70 -25.76 -7.30
C ALA A 248 13.66 -24.65 -6.22
N TYR A 249 13.70 -23.41 -6.62
CA TYR A 249 13.67 -22.25 -5.71
C TYR A 249 12.87 -21.11 -6.30
N ASN A 250 12.49 -20.17 -5.47
CA ASN A 250 11.90 -18.89 -5.86
C ASN A 250 12.60 -17.78 -5.08
N VAL A 251 13.08 -16.76 -5.78
CA VAL A 251 13.73 -15.60 -5.18
C VAL A 251 12.88 -14.37 -5.49
N MET A 252 12.39 -13.73 -4.46
CA MET A 252 11.51 -12.58 -4.57
C MET A 252 12.17 -11.37 -3.92
N ASN A 253 12.42 -10.34 -4.71
CA ASN A 253 12.98 -9.09 -4.23
C ASN A 253 11.84 -8.12 -3.90
N MET A 254 11.77 -7.67 -2.66
CA MET A 254 10.73 -6.77 -2.17
C MET A 254 10.77 -5.41 -2.88
N SER A 255 11.96 -4.90 -3.20
CA SER A 255 12.13 -3.67 -3.99
C SER A 255 11.48 -3.78 -5.38
N SER A 256 11.63 -4.92 -6.07
CA SER A 256 11.02 -5.15 -7.39
C SER A 256 9.50 -5.25 -7.33
N LEU A 257 8.94 -5.71 -6.21
CA LEU A 257 7.49 -5.71 -5.99
C LEU A 257 6.96 -4.28 -5.84
N VAL A 258 7.65 -3.45 -5.06
CA VAL A 258 7.33 -2.02 -4.91
C VAL A 258 7.33 -1.32 -6.27
N ASP A 259 8.34 -1.55 -7.11
CA ASP A 259 8.41 -0.99 -8.46
C ASP A 259 7.24 -1.47 -9.33
N THR A 260 6.90 -2.74 -9.25
CA THR A 260 5.76 -3.32 -9.98
C THR A 260 4.43 -2.68 -9.55
N ILE A 261 4.24 -2.44 -8.25
CA ILE A 261 3.04 -1.79 -7.72
C ILE A 261 2.97 -0.34 -8.18
N ASN A 262 4.08 0.39 -8.17
CA ASN A 262 4.17 1.75 -8.67
C ASN A 262 3.81 1.82 -10.16
N ASP A 263 4.31 0.89 -10.95
CA ASP A 263 3.97 0.77 -12.38
C ASP A 263 2.49 0.46 -12.59
N MET A 264 1.92 -0.45 -11.81
CA MET A 264 0.48 -0.75 -11.88
C MET A 264 -0.35 0.46 -11.50
N THR A 265 0.01 1.16 -10.42
CA THR A 265 -0.67 2.38 -9.97
C THR A 265 -0.62 3.48 -11.03
N SER A 266 0.52 3.66 -11.69
CA SER A 266 0.67 4.61 -12.78
C SER A 266 -0.24 4.27 -13.97
N LYS A 267 -0.33 2.99 -14.36
CA LYS A 267 -1.23 2.51 -15.41
C LYS A 267 -2.70 2.69 -15.02
N MET A 268 -3.07 2.37 -13.79
CA MET A 268 -4.44 2.57 -13.29
C MET A 268 -4.82 4.06 -13.25
N SER A 269 -3.90 4.92 -12.82
CA SER A 269 -4.09 6.38 -12.85
C SER A 269 -4.28 6.91 -14.26
N LEU A 270 -3.53 6.38 -15.23
CA LEU A 270 -3.70 6.72 -16.66
C LEU A 270 -5.09 6.28 -17.17
N MET A 271 -5.55 5.07 -16.82
CA MET A 271 -6.91 4.61 -17.17
C MET A 271 -7.98 5.50 -16.55
N GLY A 272 -7.81 5.89 -15.27
CA GLY A 272 -8.68 6.86 -14.61
C GLY A 272 -8.71 8.20 -15.34
N ALA A 273 -7.56 8.71 -15.78
CA ALA A 273 -7.45 9.95 -16.56
C ALA A 273 -8.14 9.85 -17.93
N CYS A 274 -8.09 8.69 -18.61
CA CYS A 274 -8.82 8.45 -19.84
C CYS A 274 -10.34 8.49 -19.63
N VAL A 275 -10.85 7.84 -18.59
CA VAL A 275 -12.28 7.87 -18.23
C VAL A 275 -12.72 9.29 -17.91
N ALA A 276 -11.88 10.04 -17.19
CA ALA A 276 -12.08 11.46 -16.92
C ALA A 276 -12.20 12.28 -18.18
N GLY A 277 -11.25 12.11 -19.10
CA GLY A 277 -11.23 12.81 -20.39
C GLY A 277 -12.51 12.59 -21.17
N VAL A 278 -12.99 11.35 -21.26
CA VAL A 278 -14.27 11.03 -21.92
C VAL A 278 -15.45 11.70 -21.21
N SER A 279 -15.49 11.65 -19.88
CA SER A 279 -16.55 12.28 -19.09
C SER A 279 -16.60 13.80 -19.26
N LEU A 280 -15.42 14.44 -19.27
CA LEU A 280 -15.31 15.89 -19.51
C LEU A 280 -15.69 16.26 -20.94
N LEU A 281 -15.34 15.45 -21.93
CA LEU A 281 -15.80 15.66 -23.34
C LEU A 281 -17.33 15.60 -23.45
N VAL A 282 -17.96 14.62 -22.80
CA VAL A 282 -19.43 14.52 -22.77
C VAL A 282 -20.04 15.72 -22.08
N GLY A 283 -19.48 16.16 -20.95
CA GLY A 283 -19.87 17.39 -20.26
C GLY A 283 -19.72 18.64 -21.14
N GLY A 284 -18.59 18.76 -21.85
CA GLY A 284 -18.33 19.85 -22.80
C GLY A 284 -19.33 19.89 -23.96
N ILE A 285 -19.66 18.74 -24.53
CA ILE A 285 -20.71 18.63 -25.57
C ILE A 285 -22.07 19.08 -25.03
N GLY A 286 -22.36 18.71 -23.75
CA GLY A 286 -23.56 19.17 -23.06
C GLY A 286 -23.63 20.71 -22.94
N ILE A 287 -22.52 21.35 -22.53
CA ILE A 287 -22.41 22.82 -22.48
C ILE A 287 -22.59 23.42 -23.89
N MET A 288 -21.90 22.89 -24.88
CA MET A 288 -21.98 23.35 -26.28
C MET A 288 -23.43 23.35 -26.78
N ASN A 289 -24.15 22.26 -26.61
CA ASN A 289 -25.54 22.14 -27.05
C ASN A 289 -26.43 23.17 -26.39
N ILE A 290 -26.25 23.44 -25.11
CA ILE A 290 -27.05 24.43 -24.39
C ILE A 290 -26.68 25.84 -24.78
N MET A 291 -25.41 26.13 -25.00
CA MET A 291 -24.98 27.45 -25.48
C MET A 291 -25.51 27.75 -26.87
N LEU A 292 -25.58 26.75 -27.76
CA LEU A 292 -26.20 26.89 -29.10
C LEU A 292 -27.70 27.27 -28.98
N VAL A 293 -28.42 26.57 -28.08
CA VAL A 293 -29.84 26.91 -27.82
C VAL A 293 -29.97 28.30 -27.23
N SER A 294 -29.10 28.68 -26.28
CA SER A 294 -29.10 30.02 -25.67
C SER A 294 -28.85 31.16 -26.70
N VAL A 295 -27.93 30.91 -27.65
CA VAL A 295 -27.68 31.87 -28.76
C VAL A 295 -28.89 32.01 -29.64
N THR A 296 -29.58 30.92 -30.00
CA THR A 296 -30.79 30.96 -30.85
C THR A 296 -31.96 31.68 -30.12
N GLU A 297 -32.17 31.45 -28.84
CA GLU A 297 -33.17 32.11 -28.00
C GLU A 297 -32.91 33.62 -27.90
N ARG A 298 -31.62 34.04 -27.84
CA ARG A 298 -31.24 35.47 -27.72
C ARG A 298 -30.89 36.14 -29.04
N THR A 299 -31.24 35.56 -30.19
CA THR A 299 -30.91 36.11 -31.52
C THR A 299 -31.35 37.58 -31.70
N ARG A 300 -32.54 37.93 -31.22
CA ARG A 300 -33.05 39.33 -31.29
C ARG A 300 -32.19 40.30 -30.46
N GLU A 301 -31.78 39.93 -29.24
CA GLU A 301 -30.90 40.71 -28.40
C GLU A 301 -29.53 40.92 -29.01
N ILE A 302 -28.95 39.84 -29.57
CA ILE A 302 -27.70 39.90 -30.31
C ILE A 302 -27.77 40.80 -31.51
N GLY A 303 -28.89 40.74 -32.27
CA GLY A 303 -29.13 41.60 -33.42
C GLY A 303 -29.19 43.08 -33.04
N ILE A 304 -29.88 43.45 -31.94
CA ILE A 304 -29.94 44.83 -31.43
C ILE A 304 -28.52 45.30 -31.02
N ARG A 305 -27.74 44.50 -30.30
CA ARG A 305 -26.38 44.88 -29.91
C ARG A 305 -25.46 45.08 -31.12
N LYS A 306 -25.59 44.25 -32.12
CA LYS A 306 -24.82 44.33 -33.37
C LYS A 306 -25.21 45.58 -34.18
N SER A 307 -26.51 45.97 -34.22
CA SER A 307 -26.96 47.18 -34.89
C SER A 307 -26.52 48.48 -34.16
N LEU A 308 -26.25 48.41 -32.84
CA LEU A 308 -25.68 49.48 -32.03
C LEU A 308 -24.14 49.57 -32.11
N GLY A 309 -23.49 48.73 -32.98
CA GLY A 309 -22.06 48.79 -33.22
C GLY A 309 -21.20 47.91 -32.30
N ALA A 310 -21.77 46.93 -31.58
CA ALA A 310 -20.98 46.00 -30.79
C ALA A 310 -20.12 45.10 -31.69
N ALA A 311 -18.83 44.97 -31.34
CA ALA A 311 -17.92 44.09 -32.05
C ALA A 311 -18.31 42.62 -31.89
N PRO A 312 -18.18 41.77 -32.90
CA PRO A 312 -18.47 40.33 -32.80
C PRO A 312 -17.73 39.66 -31.63
N TRP A 313 -16.51 40.09 -31.33
CA TRP A 313 -15.68 39.58 -30.24
C TRP A 313 -16.29 39.91 -28.87
N ASP A 314 -16.88 41.06 -28.66
CA ASP A 314 -17.53 41.43 -27.39
C ASP A 314 -18.75 40.54 -27.12
N ILE A 315 -19.51 40.18 -28.18
CA ILE A 315 -20.64 39.28 -28.04
C ILE A 315 -20.15 37.85 -27.73
N MET A 316 -19.15 37.37 -28.47
CA MET A 316 -18.60 36.02 -28.30
C MET A 316 -17.95 35.82 -26.95
N SER A 317 -17.17 36.80 -26.48
CA SER A 317 -16.53 36.77 -25.16
C SER A 317 -17.52 36.62 -24.00
N GLN A 318 -18.72 37.16 -24.13
CA GLN A 318 -19.78 37.01 -23.11
C GLN A 318 -20.22 35.55 -22.99
N PHE A 319 -20.42 34.83 -24.11
CA PHE A 319 -20.82 33.43 -24.09
C PHE A 319 -19.68 32.52 -23.59
N VAL A 320 -18.43 32.84 -23.93
CA VAL A 320 -17.25 32.10 -23.43
C VAL A 320 -17.13 32.26 -21.91
N VAL A 321 -17.29 33.48 -21.37
CA VAL A 321 -17.28 33.71 -19.92
C VAL A 321 -18.44 32.98 -19.22
N GLU A 322 -19.64 32.94 -19.85
CA GLU A 322 -20.79 32.20 -19.33
C GLU A 322 -20.49 30.68 -19.27
N ALA A 323 -19.85 30.12 -20.31
CA ALA A 323 -19.43 28.72 -20.36
C ALA A 323 -18.37 28.38 -19.30
N ILE A 324 -17.30 29.19 -19.21
CA ILE A 324 -16.23 29.04 -18.21
C ILE A 324 -16.80 29.14 -16.78
N THR A 325 -17.72 30.06 -16.54
CA THR A 325 -18.34 30.20 -15.20
C THR A 325 -19.15 28.96 -14.86
N THR A 326 -19.92 28.43 -15.82
CA THR A 326 -20.72 27.20 -15.63
C THR A 326 -19.85 25.99 -15.37
N SER A 327 -18.77 25.79 -16.16
CA SER A 327 -17.85 24.67 -16.00
C SER A 327 -17.04 24.78 -14.70
N SER A 328 -16.60 25.97 -14.31
CA SER A 328 -15.91 26.19 -13.04
C SER A 328 -16.78 25.88 -11.82
N ILE A 329 -18.05 26.31 -11.84
CA ILE A 329 -19.02 25.97 -10.77
C ILE A 329 -19.25 24.46 -10.74
N GLY A 330 -19.45 23.83 -11.89
CA GLY A 330 -19.59 22.38 -12.02
C GLY A 330 -18.35 21.64 -11.48
N GLY A 331 -17.17 22.12 -11.84
CA GLY A 331 -15.90 21.59 -11.36
C GLY A 331 -15.73 21.66 -9.83
N ILE A 332 -16.06 22.82 -9.23
CA ILE A 332 -16.02 23.00 -7.76
C ILE A 332 -17.00 22.04 -7.07
N LEU A 333 -18.23 21.96 -7.58
CA LEU A 333 -19.22 21.03 -7.04
C LEU A 333 -18.81 19.56 -7.21
N GLY A 334 -18.17 19.24 -8.34
CA GLY A 334 -17.59 17.92 -8.59
C GLY A 334 -16.46 17.58 -7.62
N ILE A 335 -15.57 18.53 -7.30
CA ILE A 335 -14.53 18.36 -6.29
C ILE A 335 -15.16 18.10 -4.92
N LEU A 336 -16.14 18.90 -4.52
CA LEU A 336 -16.82 18.69 -3.24
C LEU A 336 -17.46 17.30 -3.16
N LEU A 337 -18.15 16.88 -4.22
CA LEU A 337 -18.77 15.56 -4.30
C LEU A 337 -17.72 14.44 -4.26
N GLY A 338 -16.62 14.60 -4.98
CA GLY A 338 -15.50 13.65 -4.98
C GLY A 338 -14.84 13.50 -3.62
N VAL A 339 -14.57 14.62 -2.93
CA VAL A 339 -13.98 14.63 -1.58
C VAL A 339 -14.94 14.00 -0.56
N VAL A 340 -16.23 14.38 -0.60
CA VAL A 340 -17.24 13.76 0.26
C VAL A 340 -17.39 12.28 -0.03
N GLY A 341 -17.33 11.86 -1.30
CA GLY A 341 -17.34 10.47 -1.70
C GLY A 341 -16.14 9.68 -1.14
N CYS A 342 -14.92 10.22 -1.23
CA CYS A 342 -13.74 9.64 -0.61
C CYS A 342 -13.90 9.52 0.90
N PHE A 343 -14.44 10.57 1.56
CA PHE A 343 -14.67 10.52 3.00
C PHE A 343 -15.71 9.46 3.40
N ALA A 344 -16.77 9.30 2.60
CA ALA A 344 -17.79 8.28 2.82
C ALA A 344 -17.22 6.85 2.64
N LEU A 345 -16.31 6.65 1.69
CA LEU A 345 -15.67 5.36 1.46
C LEU A 345 -14.69 4.95 2.58
N ARG A 346 -14.24 5.88 3.41
CA ARG A 346 -13.42 5.57 4.61
C ARG A 346 -14.14 4.71 5.66
N PHE A 347 -15.47 4.69 5.63
CA PHE A 347 -16.26 3.81 6.51
C PHE A 347 -16.36 2.37 6.00
N VAL A 348 -15.85 2.09 4.82
CA VAL A 348 -15.75 0.73 4.28
C VAL A 348 -14.45 0.11 4.77
N PRO A 349 -14.46 -1.06 5.44
CA PRO A 349 -13.25 -1.76 5.85
C PRO A 349 -12.32 -1.95 4.65
N ASP A 350 -11.03 -1.86 4.88
CA ASP A 350 -9.95 -2.04 3.89
C ASP A 350 -9.92 -1.01 2.73
N LEU A 351 -10.73 0.07 2.82
CA LEU A 351 -10.69 1.16 1.86
C LEU A 351 -10.33 2.47 2.56
N SER A 352 -9.10 2.92 2.38
CA SER A 352 -8.62 4.21 2.91
C SER A 352 -8.26 5.17 1.77
N PRO A 353 -9.26 5.76 1.05
CA PRO A 353 -8.97 6.63 -0.07
C PRO A 353 -8.20 7.88 0.37
N VAL A 354 -7.11 8.17 -0.36
CA VAL A 354 -6.24 9.33 -0.14
C VAL A 354 -6.49 10.36 -1.24
N VAL A 355 -7.01 11.52 -0.86
CA VAL A 355 -7.23 12.62 -1.80
C VAL A 355 -5.90 13.27 -2.16
N SER A 356 -5.50 13.17 -3.41
CA SER A 356 -4.28 13.77 -3.94
C SER A 356 -4.54 15.20 -4.43
N ILE A 357 -3.79 16.18 -3.94
CA ILE A 357 -3.87 17.59 -4.38
C ILE A 357 -3.61 17.72 -5.89
N PRO A 358 -2.61 17.04 -6.50
CA PRO A 358 -2.42 17.06 -7.95
C PRO A 358 -3.64 16.61 -8.74
N SER A 359 -4.34 15.56 -8.28
CA SER A 359 -5.55 15.04 -8.94
C SER A 359 -6.70 16.05 -8.92
N VAL A 360 -6.88 16.77 -7.81
CA VAL A 360 -7.88 17.83 -7.67
C VAL A 360 -7.57 18.97 -8.62
N LEU A 361 -6.31 19.44 -8.67
CA LEU A 361 -5.90 20.52 -9.56
C LEU A 361 -6.05 20.13 -11.05
N LEU A 362 -5.65 18.93 -11.41
CA LEU A 362 -5.75 18.44 -12.79
C LEU A 362 -7.22 18.30 -13.22
N SER A 363 -8.08 17.81 -12.35
CA SER A 363 -9.52 17.69 -12.61
C SER A 363 -10.19 19.05 -12.74
N PHE A 364 -9.80 20.03 -11.91
CA PHE A 364 -10.33 21.39 -12.00
C PHE A 364 -9.88 22.10 -13.28
N THR A 365 -8.57 22.07 -13.60
CA THR A 365 -8.05 22.72 -14.81
C THR A 365 -8.59 22.08 -16.09
N GLY A 366 -8.85 20.79 -16.08
CA GLY A 366 -9.46 20.09 -17.21
C GLY A 366 -10.97 20.39 -17.36
N SER A 367 -11.66 20.78 -16.28
CA SER A 367 -13.10 21.13 -16.33
C SER A 367 -13.36 22.59 -16.69
N ALA A 368 -12.42 23.50 -16.47
CA ALA A 368 -12.55 24.95 -16.70
C ALA A 368 -12.15 25.35 -18.13
#